data_059d7034051837a8505b65d6fc2ccf17
#
_entry.id   059d7034051837a8505b65d6fc2ccf17
#
_cell.length_a   1.000
_cell.length_b   1.000
_cell.length_c   1.000
_cell.angle_alpha   90.00
_cell.angle_beta   90.00
_cell.angle_gamma   90.00
#
_symmetry.space_group_name_H-M   'P 1'
#
loop_
_entity.id
_entity.type
_entity.pdbx_description
1 polymer ?
#
loop_
_entity_poly.entity_id
_entity_poly.type
_entity_poly.pdbx_seq_one_letter_code
_entity_poly.pdbx_strand_id
1 'polypeptide(L)'
;MKQKFVPTYEGELRKHALQIPRCISECSGIRVFGRRIKSLVFSTDVAIIKNINADAVIAVYNFTPQPSITQAIISVSDVPVFAGVGGGYTNGQRSVNMAAAAEQLGAFGVVCNAMITNDAIRDIKSMVEIPVVFTVVSEHVDLDKRLAAGVDIVNVSGAARTPEIVAEIRAKYPELP
;
A
#
# COMPACT_ATOMS: atom_id res chain seq x y z
N MET A 1 -30.88 18.92 13.09
CA MET A 1 -29.51 19.48 13.00
C MET A 1 -29.48 20.49 11.87
N LYS A 2 -28.95 21.71 12.07
CA LYS A 2 -28.74 22.65 10.95
C LYS A 2 -27.65 22.11 10.04
N GLN A 3 -27.97 21.97 8.76
CA GLN A 3 -26.97 21.58 7.75
C GLN A 3 -25.90 22.67 7.69
N LYS A 4 -24.63 22.30 7.94
CA LYS A 4 -23.52 23.24 7.85
C LYS A 4 -23.21 23.50 6.38
N PHE A 5 -23.13 24.77 6.00
CA PHE A 5 -22.64 25.15 4.68
C PHE A 5 -21.17 24.84 4.54
N VAL A 6 -20.81 24.11 3.48
CA VAL A 6 -19.40 23.81 3.15
C VAL A 6 -19.07 24.51 1.84
N PRO A 7 -18.27 25.58 1.87
CA PRO A 7 -17.87 26.27 0.64
C PRO A 7 -16.94 25.39 -0.20
N THR A 8 -17.15 25.39 -1.51
CA THR A 8 -16.35 24.62 -2.48
C THR A 8 -15.64 25.60 -3.41
N TYR A 9 -14.33 25.34 -3.62
CA TYR A 9 -13.51 26.11 -4.56
C TYR A 9 -12.96 25.17 -5.63
N GLU A 10 -13.11 25.59 -6.89
CA GLU A 10 -12.60 24.87 -8.05
C GLU A 10 -11.63 25.77 -8.82
N GLY A 11 -10.52 25.18 -9.31
CA GLY A 11 -9.53 25.89 -10.12
C GLY A 11 -9.34 25.23 -11.48
N GLU A 12 -9.15 26.01 -12.54
CA GLU A 12 -8.99 25.51 -13.91
C GLU A 12 -7.82 24.49 -14.02
N LEU A 13 -6.69 24.77 -13.39
CA LEU A 13 -5.51 23.91 -13.44
C LEU A 13 -5.73 22.54 -12.74
N ARG A 14 -6.69 22.47 -11.81
CA ARG A 14 -7.01 21.23 -11.06
C ARG A 14 -8.12 20.39 -11.70
N LYS A 15 -8.83 20.91 -12.70
CA LYS A 15 -9.89 20.18 -13.41
C LYS A 15 -9.38 18.98 -14.19
N HIS A 16 -8.09 18.96 -14.55
CA HIS A 16 -7.47 17.87 -15.33
C HIS A 16 -6.79 16.82 -14.45
N ALA A 17 -6.97 16.86 -13.12
CA ALA A 17 -6.46 15.82 -12.23
C ALA A 17 -7.08 14.45 -12.56
N LEU A 18 -6.28 13.39 -12.42
CA LEU A 18 -6.75 12.03 -12.56
C LEU A 18 -7.74 11.71 -11.43
N GLN A 19 -8.88 11.12 -11.80
CA GLN A 19 -9.93 10.79 -10.85
C GLN A 19 -9.99 9.29 -10.62
N ILE A 20 -10.03 8.87 -9.34
CA ILE A 20 -10.34 7.49 -9.01
C ILE A 20 -11.79 7.15 -9.40
N PRO A 21 -12.10 5.90 -9.77
CA PRO A 21 -13.47 5.46 -10.01
C PRO A 21 -14.38 5.72 -8.80
N ARG A 22 -15.57 6.26 -9.02
CA ARG A 22 -16.50 6.62 -7.94
C ARG A 22 -16.89 5.45 -7.04
N CYS A 23 -16.99 4.22 -7.60
CA CYS A 23 -17.30 3.01 -6.83
C CYS A 23 -16.32 2.74 -5.69
N ILE A 24 -15.05 3.17 -5.80
CA ILE A 24 -14.06 3.03 -4.72
C ILE A 24 -14.48 3.78 -3.45
N SER A 25 -15.22 4.89 -3.58
CA SER A 25 -15.69 5.64 -2.42
C SER A 25 -16.71 4.86 -1.56
N GLU A 26 -17.33 3.81 -2.11
CA GLU A 26 -18.29 2.94 -1.41
C GLU A 26 -17.61 1.90 -0.52
N CYS A 27 -16.30 1.64 -0.74
CA CYS A 27 -15.53 0.72 0.08
C CYS A 27 -15.43 1.20 1.54
N SER A 28 -15.31 0.25 2.48
CA SER A 28 -15.08 0.55 3.89
C SER A 28 -13.76 1.28 4.12
N GLY A 29 -12.73 0.92 3.34
CA GLY A 29 -11.37 1.40 3.50
C GLY A 29 -10.68 0.82 4.73
N ILE A 30 -9.42 1.19 4.90
CA ILE A 30 -8.60 0.87 6.06
C ILE A 30 -8.29 2.15 6.85
N ARG A 31 -7.96 2.01 8.14
CA ARG A 31 -7.52 3.14 8.96
C ARG A 31 -6.08 2.93 9.41
N VAL A 32 -5.18 3.79 8.96
CA VAL A 32 -3.76 3.78 9.32
C VAL A 32 -3.43 5.12 9.99
N PHE A 33 -2.90 5.09 11.20
CA PHE A 33 -2.57 6.27 12.00
C PHE A 33 -3.70 7.33 12.04
N GLY A 34 -4.94 6.84 12.26
CA GLY A 34 -6.13 7.71 12.30
C GLY A 34 -6.66 8.15 10.94
N ARG A 35 -5.91 8.03 9.87
CA ARG A 35 -6.31 8.39 8.51
C ARG A 35 -7.05 7.25 7.83
N ARG A 36 -8.24 7.53 7.29
CA ARG A 36 -9.02 6.55 6.52
C ARG A 36 -8.56 6.56 5.06
N ILE A 37 -8.17 5.41 4.55
CA ILE A 37 -7.68 5.18 3.19
C ILE A 37 -8.65 4.24 2.49
N LYS A 38 -9.26 4.67 1.39
CA LYS A 38 -10.16 3.87 0.56
C LYS A 38 -9.56 3.55 -0.80
N SER A 39 -8.67 4.40 -1.28
CA SER A 39 -8.05 4.30 -2.60
C SER A 39 -6.53 4.38 -2.51
N LEU A 40 -5.87 3.49 -3.24
CA LEU A 40 -4.41 3.50 -3.36
C LEU A 40 -4.04 3.47 -4.84
N VAL A 41 -3.24 4.43 -5.29
CA VAL A 41 -2.67 4.39 -6.63
C VAL A 41 -1.36 3.61 -6.63
N PHE A 42 -1.25 2.64 -7.52
CA PHE A 42 -0.02 1.90 -7.72
C PHE A 42 0.83 2.63 -8.76
N SER A 43 1.77 3.45 -8.31
CA SER A 43 2.62 4.24 -9.20
C SER A 43 3.91 4.71 -8.52
N THR A 44 4.94 4.88 -9.32
CA THR A 44 6.17 5.62 -8.98
C THR A 44 6.39 6.84 -9.87
N ASP A 45 5.47 7.10 -10.79
CA ASP A 45 5.47 8.30 -11.62
C ASP A 45 5.00 9.49 -10.80
N VAL A 46 5.91 10.43 -10.56
CA VAL A 46 5.65 11.61 -9.74
C VAL A 46 4.59 12.54 -10.34
N ALA A 47 4.43 12.56 -11.67
CA ALA A 47 3.39 13.34 -12.32
C ALA A 47 2.00 12.75 -12.03
N ILE A 48 1.87 11.43 -12.06
CA ILE A 48 0.64 10.72 -11.66
C ILE A 48 0.37 10.96 -10.17
N ILE A 49 1.36 10.75 -9.30
CA ILE A 49 1.23 10.90 -7.84
C ILE A 49 0.75 12.31 -7.46
N LYS A 50 1.27 13.34 -8.12
CA LYS A 50 0.88 14.75 -7.85
C LYS A 50 -0.49 15.14 -8.41
N ASN A 51 -1.00 14.41 -9.39
CA ASN A 51 -2.21 14.79 -10.13
C ASN A 51 -3.36 13.79 -10.00
N ILE A 52 -3.31 12.87 -9.03
CA ILE A 52 -4.40 11.94 -8.74
C ILE A 52 -5.06 12.26 -7.41
N ASN A 53 -6.36 12.03 -7.29
CA ASN A 53 -7.13 12.21 -6.07
C ASN A 53 -7.24 10.94 -5.21
N ALA A 54 -6.31 9.99 -5.35
CA ALA A 54 -6.25 8.81 -4.48
C ALA A 54 -5.87 9.19 -3.03
N ASP A 55 -6.31 8.39 -2.05
CA ASP A 55 -6.03 8.62 -0.63
C ASP A 55 -4.60 8.24 -0.22
N ALA A 56 -3.94 7.37 -0.99
CA ALA A 56 -2.57 6.91 -0.75
C ALA A 56 -1.89 6.42 -2.03
N VAL A 57 -0.58 6.20 -1.93
CA VAL A 57 0.27 5.66 -3.01
C VAL A 57 0.87 4.32 -2.57
N ILE A 58 0.86 3.32 -3.44
CA ILE A 58 1.72 2.13 -3.35
C ILE A 58 2.89 2.33 -4.31
N ALA A 59 4.08 2.58 -3.75
CA ALA A 59 5.31 2.82 -4.47
C ALA A 59 6.14 1.54 -4.57
N VAL A 60 5.82 0.69 -5.55
CA VAL A 60 6.53 -0.56 -5.85
C VAL A 60 6.99 -0.54 -7.30
N TYR A 61 8.17 -1.03 -7.57
CA TYR A 61 8.77 -1.09 -8.89
C TYR A 61 9.65 -2.34 -9.05
N ASN A 62 9.95 -2.71 -10.30
CA ASN A 62 10.59 -3.98 -10.66
C ASN A 62 12.11 -4.03 -10.46
N PHE A 63 12.69 -3.03 -9.81
CA PHE A 63 14.11 -2.95 -9.53
C PHE A 63 14.40 -3.09 -8.04
N THR A 64 15.68 -3.25 -7.67
CA THR A 64 16.10 -3.25 -6.27
C THR A 64 15.63 -1.98 -5.58
N PRO A 65 14.89 -2.08 -4.47
CA PRO A 65 14.45 -0.93 -3.69
C PRO A 65 15.64 -0.08 -3.22
N GLN A 66 15.49 1.24 -3.32
CA GLN A 66 16.52 2.21 -2.94
C GLN A 66 15.92 3.30 -2.04
N PRO A 67 16.55 3.63 -0.90
CA PRO A 67 16.06 4.68 -0.01
C PRO A 67 15.88 6.03 -0.70
N SER A 68 16.75 6.37 -1.65
CA SER A 68 16.67 7.63 -2.41
C SER A 68 15.41 7.74 -3.27
N ILE A 69 14.96 6.63 -3.86
CA ILE A 69 13.71 6.61 -4.64
C ILE A 69 12.51 6.71 -3.70
N THR A 70 12.51 5.95 -2.60
CA THR A 70 11.47 6.03 -1.57
C THR A 70 11.35 7.46 -1.03
N GLN A 71 12.47 8.09 -0.67
CA GLN A 71 12.50 9.48 -0.20
C GLN A 71 11.95 10.45 -1.23
N ALA A 72 12.36 10.32 -2.50
CA ALA A 72 11.88 11.20 -3.57
C ALA A 72 10.35 11.13 -3.73
N ILE A 73 9.79 9.90 -3.70
CA ILE A 73 8.33 9.70 -3.81
C ILE A 73 7.61 10.29 -2.60
N ILE A 74 8.09 10.03 -1.38
CA ILE A 74 7.51 10.58 -0.14
C ILE A 74 7.58 12.12 -0.17
N SER A 75 8.69 12.70 -0.63
CA SER A 75 8.86 14.16 -0.66
C SER A 75 7.93 14.87 -1.64
N VAL A 76 7.50 14.20 -2.71
CA VAL A 76 6.58 14.80 -3.70
C VAL A 76 5.12 14.45 -3.46
N SER A 77 4.83 13.42 -2.68
CA SER A 77 3.46 12.96 -2.42
C SER A 77 2.76 13.84 -1.38
N ASP A 78 1.54 14.26 -1.68
CA ASP A 78 0.66 14.96 -0.71
C ASP A 78 -0.17 13.98 0.14
N VAL A 79 -0.04 12.69 -0.14
CA VAL A 79 -0.80 11.61 0.51
C VAL A 79 0.14 10.52 1.04
N PRO A 80 -0.31 9.66 1.97
CA PRO A 80 0.48 8.56 2.51
C PRO A 80 1.12 7.68 1.43
N VAL A 81 2.37 7.26 1.65
CA VAL A 81 3.09 6.35 0.77
C VAL A 81 3.33 5.02 1.47
N PHE A 82 2.96 3.93 0.80
CA PHE A 82 3.32 2.55 1.15
C PHE A 82 4.50 2.15 0.26
N ALA A 83 5.66 1.92 0.86
CA ALA A 83 6.91 1.75 0.13
C ALA A 83 7.27 0.28 -0.11
N GLY A 84 7.65 -0.08 -1.33
CA GLY A 84 8.15 -1.40 -1.66
C GLY A 84 9.52 -1.67 -1.02
N VAL A 85 9.65 -2.80 -0.31
CA VAL A 85 10.88 -3.15 0.42
C VAL A 85 11.56 -4.43 -0.06
N GLY A 86 10.99 -5.09 -1.07
CA GLY A 86 11.56 -6.29 -1.67
C GLY A 86 10.64 -7.50 -1.58
N GLY A 87 11.22 -8.68 -1.65
CA GLY A 87 10.52 -9.96 -1.74
C GLY A 87 10.76 -10.67 -3.08
N GLY A 88 11.85 -10.32 -3.74
CA GLY A 88 12.36 -10.99 -4.93
C GLY A 88 13.88 -11.12 -4.79
N TYR A 89 14.66 -10.50 -5.66
CA TYR A 89 16.12 -10.45 -5.54
C TYR A 89 16.59 -9.72 -4.28
N THR A 90 15.85 -8.70 -3.82
CA THR A 90 16.05 -8.09 -2.51
C THR A 90 15.21 -8.85 -1.49
N ASN A 91 15.86 -9.56 -0.58
CA ASN A 91 15.22 -10.41 0.43
C ASN A 91 16.07 -10.46 1.73
N GLY A 92 15.53 -11.11 2.77
CA GLY A 92 16.20 -11.25 4.06
C GLY A 92 16.61 -9.90 4.67
N GLN A 93 17.79 -9.79 5.24
CA GLN A 93 18.28 -8.60 5.93
C GLN A 93 18.23 -7.32 5.08
N ARG A 94 18.37 -7.45 3.75
CA ARG A 94 18.27 -6.27 2.86
C ARG A 94 16.85 -5.69 2.86
N SER A 95 15.83 -6.55 2.86
CA SER A 95 14.42 -6.09 2.97
C SER A 95 14.12 -5.50 4.34
N VAL A 96 14.69 -6.05 5.42
CA VAL A 96 14.59 -5.50 6.78
C VAL A 96 15.18 -4.09 6.85
N ASN A 97 16.39 -3.90 6.32
CA ASN A 97 17.06 -2.60 6.29
C ASN A 97 16.26 -1.58 5.46
N MET A 98 15.67 -2.03 4.33
CA MET A 98 14.79 -1.17 3.51
C MET A 98 13.51 -0.78 4.24
N ALA A 99 12.92 -1.71 5.01
CA ALA A 99 11.72 -1.44 5.79
C ALA A 99 11.99 -0.38 6.88
N ALA A 100 13.07 -0.55 7.64
CA ALA A 100 13.51 0.43 8.63
C ALA A 100 13.79 1.81 8.02
N ALA A 101 14.49 1.85 6.87
CA ALA A 101 14.73 3.11 6.17
C ALA A 101 13.43 3.75 5.68
N ALA A 102 12.49 2.98 5.12
CA ALA A 102 11.21 3.51 4.65
C ALA A 102 10.40 4.12 5.79
N GLU A 103 10.34 3.46 6.96
CA GLU A 103 9.67 3.98 8.15
C GLU A 103 10.30 5.30 8.61
N GLN A 104 11.63 5.37 8.73
CA GLN A 104 12.35 6.59 9.13
C GLN A 104 12.16 7.75 8.14
N LEU A 105 11.92 7.45 6.86
CA LEU A 105 11.59 8.43 5.83
C LEU A 105 10.12 8.90 5.88
N GLY A 106 9.27 8.27 6.73
CA GLY A 106 7.87 8.63 6.91
C GLY A 106 6.89 7.84 6.04
N ALA A 107 7.25 6.64 5.57
CA ALA A 107 6.30 5.73 4.94
C ALA A 107 5.17 5.34 5.90
N PHE A 108 3.96 5.17 5.38
CA PHE A 108 2.78 4.74 6.14
C PHE A 108 2.63 3.22 6.23
N GLY A 109 3.43 2.49 5.49
CA GLY A 109 3.52 1.04 5.50
C GLY A 109 4.60 0.57 4.54
N VAL A 110 4.97 -0.69 4.68
CA VAL A 110 5.92 -1.35 3.78
C VAL A 110 5.23 -2.43 2.97
N VAL A 111 5.60 -2.57 1.70
CA VAL A 111 4.99 -3.53 0.78
C VAL A 111 6.01 -4.60 0.41
N CYS A 112 5.67 -5.84 0.77
CA CYS A 112 6.43 -7.04 0.46
C CYS A 112 5.88 -7.74 -0.78
N ASN A 113 6.77 -8.15 -1.67
CA ASN A 113 6.40 -8.90 -2.87
C ASN A 113 6.08 -10.36 -2.53
N ALA A 114 5.37 -11.06 -3.42
CA ALA A 114 4.90 -12.44 -3.24
C ALA A 114 5.98 -13.46 -2.86
N MET A 115 7.23 -13.24 -3.30
CA MET A 115 8.35 -14.15 -3.09
C MET A 115 9.10 -13.94 -1.76
N ILE A 116 8.68 -13.00 -0.91
CA ILE A 116 9.34 -12.80 0.38
C ILE A 116 9.18 -14.04 1.28
N THR A 117 10.20 -14.35 2.07
CA THR A 117 10.14 -15.46 3.03
C THR A 117 9.37 -15.05 4.30
N ASN A 118 8.77 -16.03 4.99
CA ASN A 118 8.09 -15.76 6.27
C ASN A 118 9.09 -15.27 7.34
N ASP A 119 10.33 -15.74 7.31
CA ASP A 119 11.38 -15.27 8.23
C ASP A 119 11.67 -13.78 8.00
N ALA A 120 11.83 -13.37 6.75
CA ALA A 120 12.01 -11.96 6.43
C ALA A 120 10.81 -11.08 6.83
N ILE A 121 9.57 -11.59 6.71
CA ILE A 121 8.37 -10.89 7.20
C ILE A 121 8.44 -10.72 8.73
N ARG A 122 8.79 -11.78 9.48
CA ARG A 122 8.96 -11.70 10.94
C ARG A 122 10.01 -10.69 11.35
N ASP A 123 11.14 -10.71 10.67
CA ASP A 123 12.25 -9.78 10.94
C ASP A 123 11.85 -8.33 10.63
N ILE A 124 11.15 -8.10 9.49
CA ILE A 124 10.58 -6.78 9.17
C ILE A 124 9.61 -6.36 10.26
N LYS A 125 8.63 -7.22 10.63
CA LYS A 125 7.61 -6.89 11.63
C LYS A 125 8.20 -6.60 13.01
N SER A 126 9.32 -7.22 13.37
CA SER A 126 10.03 -6.92 14.61
C SER A 126 10.79 -5.58 14.58
N MET A 127 11.09 -5.07 13.37
CA MET A 127 11.91 -3.88 13.16
C MET A 127 11.07 -2.60 12.99
N VAL A 128 9.85 -2.70 12.46
CA VAL A 128 9.00 -1.54 12.13
C VAL A 128 7.67 -1.58 12.87
N GLU A 129 7.13 -0.39 13.18
CA GLU A 129 5.80 -0.21 13.79
C GLU A 129 4.71 0.03 12.74
N ILE A 130 5.10 0.41 11.51
CA ILE A 130 4.19 0.64 10.40
C ILE A 130 3.65 -0.69 9.83
N PRO A 131 2.45 -0.70 9.20
CA PRO A 131 1.85 -1.91 8.65
C PRO A 131 2.72 -2.61 7.61
N VAL A 132 2.77 -3.94 7.69
CA VAL A 132 3.39 -4.81 6.68
C VAL A 132 2.34 -5.31 5.71
N VAL A 133 2.42 -4.86 4.47
CA VAL A 133 1.54 -5.25 3.37
C VAL A 133 2.19 -6.40 2.59
N PHE A 134 1.47 -7.48 2.38
CA PHE A 134 1.93 -8.62 1.57
C PHE A 134 1.17 -8.70 0.25
N THR A 135 1.90 -8.92 -0.86
CA THR A 135 1.28 -9.05 -2.19
C THR A 135 0.95 -10.50 -2.51
N VAL A 136 -0.34 -10.78 -2.68
CA VAL A 136 -0.87 -12.06 -3.14
C VAL A 136 -1.08 -12.00 -4.65
N VAL A 137 -0.49 -12.96 -5.37
CA VAL A 137 -0.58 -13.04 -6.84
C VAL A 137 -1.37 -14.25 -7.32
N SER A 138 -1.68 -15.19 -6.44
CA SER A 138 -2.46 -16.40 -6.74
C SER A 138 -3.15 -16.95 -5.49
N GLU A 139 -4.17 -17.81 -5.71
CA GLU A 139 -4.91 -18.53 -4.67
C GLU A 139 -4.07 -19.58 -3.91
N HIS A 140 -2.91 -19.97 -4.43
CA HIS A 140 -2.06 -21.01 -3.83
C HIS A 140 -1.19 -20.54 -2.67
N VAL A 141 -1.32 -19.27 -2.27
CA VAL A 141 -0.58 -18.71 -1.15
C VAL A 141 -1.12 -19.26 0.18
N ASP A 142 -0.24 -19.82 1.02
CA ASP A 142 -0.56 -20.15 2.41
C ASP A 142 -0.63 -18.86 3.24
N LEU A 143 -1.81 -18.21 3.20
CA LEU A 143 -2.03 -16.93 3.87
C LEU A 143 -1.98 -17.04 5.39
N ASP A 144 -2.36 -18.20 5.97
CA ASP A 144 -2.27 -18.43 7.43
C ASP A 144 -0.82 -18.28 7.91
N LYS A 145 0.15 -18.83 7.17
CA LYS A 145 1.58 -18.68 7.50
C LYS A 145 2.07 -17.25 7.32
N ARG A 146 1.53 -16.50 6.35
CA ARG A 146 1.88 -15.09 6.13
C ARG A 146 1.38 -14.21 7.28
N LEU A 147 0.13 -14.40 7.69
CA LEU A 147 -0.47 -13.71 8.83
C LEU A 147 0.26 -14.04 10.14
N ALA A 148 0.57 -15.32 10.37
CA ALA A 148 1.36 -15.75 11.53
C ALA A 148 2.80 -15.18 11.52
N ALA A 149 3.33 -14.80 10.37
CA ALA A 149 4.62 -14.13 10.26
C ALA A 149 4.55 -12.62 10.52
N GLY A 150 3.36 -12.00 10.57
CA GLY A 150 3.19 -10.60 10.92
C GLY A 150 2.70 -9.70 9.78
N VAL A 151 2.06 -10.28 8.75
CA VAL A 151 1.36 -9.49 7.72
C VAL A 151 0.12 -8.84 8.34
N ASP A 152 -0.04 -7.53 8.13
CA ASP A 152 -1.16 -6.75 8.63
C ASP A 152 -2.22 -6.48 7.55
N ILE A 153 -1.80 -6.34 6.29
CA ILE A 153 -2.65 -5.96 5.15
C ILE A 153 -2.30 -6.82 3.95
N VAL A 154 -3.29 -7.17 3.13
CA VAL A 154 -3.07 -7.92 1.90
C VAL A 154 -3.39 -7.07 0.67
N ASN A 155 -2.42 -7.01 -0.25
CA ASN A 155 -2.59 -6.45 -1.58
C ASN A 155 -2.75 -7.59 -2.60
N VAL A 156 -3.91 -7.73 -3.22
CA VAL A 156 -4.15 -8.79 -4.20
C VAL A 156 -3.86 -8.28 -5.61
N SER A 157 -2.95 -8.95 -6.30
CA SER A 157 -2.51 -8.61 -7.67
C SER A 157 -2.51 -9.87 -8.56
N GLY A 158 -3.68 -10.47 -8.74
CA GLY A 158 -3.90 -11.71 -9.49
C GLY A 158 -4.35 -11.50 -10.94
N ALA A 159 -4.11 -10.32 -11.52
CA ALA A 159 -4.59 -9.95 -12.86
C ALA A 159 -6.10 -10.18 -13.01
N ALA A 160 -6.54 -10.92 -14.03
CA ALA A 160 -7.95 -11.21 -14.27
C ALA A 160 -8.63 -12.00 -13.13
N ARG A 161 -7.84 -12.71 -12.31
CA ARG A 161 -8.33 -13.51 -11.18
C ARG A 161 -8.39 -12.74 -9.85
N THR A 162 -8.01 -11.47 -9.85
CA THR A 162 -8.05 -10.65 -8.62
C THR A 162 -9.42 -10.69 -7.91
N PRO A 163 -10.57 -10.55 -8.61
CA PRO A 163 -11.88 -10.57 -7.93
C PRO A 163 -12.17 -11.90 -7.21
N GLU A 164 -11.86 -13.04 -7.83
CA GLU A 164 -12.06 -14.37 -7.25
C GLU A 164 -11.18 -14.56 -6.01
N ILE A 165 -9.89 -14.24 -6.12
CA ILE A 165 -8.93 -14.33 -5.00
C ILE A 165 -9.38 -13.45 -3.83
N VAL A 166 -9.82 -12.22 -4.10
CA VAL A 166 -10.35 -11.32 -3.06
C VAL A 166 -11.59 -11.91 -2.39
N ALA A 167 -12.52 -12.49 -3.18
CA ALA A 167 -13.72 -13.11 -2.62
C ALA A 167 -13.40 -14.28 -1.70
N GLU A 168 -12.47 -15.16 -2.09
CA GLU A 168 -11.99 -16.29 -1.29
C GLU A 168 -11.31 -15.83 0.00
N ILE A 169 -10.40 -14.85 -0.09
CA ILE A 169 -9.71 -14.29 1.08
C ILE A 169 -10.74 -13.64 2.02
N ARG A 170 -11.66 -12.86 1.50
CA ARG A 170 -12.69 -12.18 2.30
C ARG A 170 -13.63 -13.16 3.00
N ALA A 171 -13.97 -14.27 2.36
CA ALA A 171 -14.79 -15.33 2.96
C ALA A 171 -14.10 -16.00 4.14
N LYS A 172 -12.77 -16.23 4.03
CA LYS A 172 -11.99 -16.88 5.09
C LYS A 172 -11.52 -15.90 6.19
N TYR A 173 -11.23 -14.65 5.82
CA TYR A 173 -10.66 -13.64 6.72
C TYR A 173 -11.48 -12.32 6.60
N PRO A 174 -12.70 -12.26 7.16
CA PRO A 174 -13.60 -11.12 6.97
C PRO A 174 -13.07 -9.80 7.54
N GLU A 175 -12.20 -9.85 8.56
CA GLU A 175 -11.63 -8.67 9.22
C GLU A 175 -10.26 -8.26 8.65
N LEU A 176 -9.67 -9.05 7.74
CA LEU A 176 -8.35 -8.76 7.19
C LEU A 176 -8.45 -7.58 6.20
N PRO A 177 -7.66 -6.50 6.41
CA PRO A 177 -7.59 -5.40 5.47
C PRO A 177 -6.95 -5.77 4.15
#